data_3e31837f6c72aefd6d558b21a67e1357
#
_entry.id   3e31837f6c72aefd6d558b21a67e1357
#
_cell.length_a   1.000
_cell.length_b   1.000
_cell.length_c   1.000
_cell.angle_alpha   90.00
_cell.angle_beta   90.00
_cell.angle_gamma   90.00
#
_symmetry.space_group_name_H-M   'P 1'
#
loop_
_entity.id
_entity.type
_entity.pdbx_description
1 polymer ?
#
loop_
_entity_poly.entity_id
_entity_poly.type
_entity_poly.pdbx_seq_one_letter_code
_entity_poly.pdbx_strand_id
1 'polypeptide(L)'
;SAKKIITDIDEKISPFEKVAREKNDELKNYKKGYEYSRYKALLDGIIETIGFIENAESKINSTDEITKSYFQSTKDKLLIILNNSGIETFTPALNIQSLDHQGCEVDINTEPTNNKNKNNLIHSVVTNGYKLNLKDNEIIYIKKSLVKVYEHINE
;
A
#
# COMPACT_ATOMS: atom_id res chain seq x y z
N SER A 1 6.28 56.22 -1.08
CA SER A 1 6.39 56.06 -2.52
C SER A 1 5.59 54.82 -2.95
N ALA A 2 5.12 54.77 -4.19
CA ALA A 2 4.35 53.62 -4.75
C ALA A 2 5.04 52.26 -4.53
N LYS A 3 6.37 52.22 -4.59
CA LYS A 3 7.17 51.02 -4.39
C LYS A 3 7.00 50.47 -2.95
N LYS A 4 6.91 51.32 -1.96
CA LYS A 4 6.71 50.91 -0.54
C LYS A 4 5.30 50.36 -0.35
N ILE A 5 4.30 50.93 -0.97
CA ILE A 5 2.90 50.44 -0.93
C ILE A 5 2.79 49.06 -1.56
N ILE A 6 3.46 48.80 -2.68
CA ILE A 6 3.46 47.49 -3.34
C ILE A 6 4.12 46.42 -2.45
N THR A 7 5.27 46.71 -1.85
CA THR A 7 5.96 45.80 -0.92
C THR A 7 5.07 45.50 0.30
N ASP A 8 4.43 46.52 0.90
CA ASP A 8 3.54 46.34 2.06
C ASP A 8 2.30 45.46 1.71
N ILE A 9 1.80 45.58 0.45
CA ILE A 9 0.71 44.74 -0.04
C ILE A 9 1.16 43.29 -0.25
N ASP A 10 2.30 43.09 -0.89
CA ASP A 10 2.86 41.74 -1.13
C ASP A 10 3.15 41.01 0.19
N GLU A 11 3.72 41.71 1.19
CA GLU A 11 3.96 41.13 2.53
C GLU A 11 2.67 40.74 3.25
N LYS A 12 1.54 41.42 2.99
CA LYS A 12 0.24 41.07 3.56
C LYS A 12 -0.48 39.99 2.82
N ILE A 13 -0.30 39.89 1.48
CA ILE A 13 -0.98 38.89 0.64
C ILE A 13 -0.31 37.53 0.75
N SER A 14 1.01 37.45 0.84
CA SER A 14 1.78 36.22 0.90
C SER A 14 1.30 35.23 1.98
N PRO A 15 1.00 35.64 3.23
CA PRO A 15 0.45 34.73 4.25
C PRO A 15 -0.91 34.15 3.86
N PHE A 16 -1.78 34.94 3.23
CA PHE A 16 -3.09 34.46 2.79
C PHE A 16 -2.98 33.47 1.64
N GLU A 17 -2.08 33.70 0.69
CA GLU A 17 -1.80 32.73 -0.38
C GLU A 17 -1.28 31.40 0.16
N LYS A 18 -0.40 31.45 1.17
CA LYS A 18 0.12 30.25 1.83
C LYS A 18 -1.02 29.46 2.49
N VAL A 19 -1.84 30.12 3.29
CA VAL A 19 -2.99 29.48 3.96
C VAL A 19 -3.98 28.93 2.93
N ALA A 20 -4.25 29.65 1.82
CA ALA A 20 -5.14 29.17 0.77
C ALA A 20 -4.58 27.89 0.10
N ARG A 21 -3.28 27.84 -0.15
CA ARG A 21 -2.63 26.61 -0.70
C ARG A 21 -2.72 25.46 0.27
N GLU A 22 -2.41 25.67 1.55
CA GLU A 22 -2.50 24.65 2.60
C GLU A 22 -3.93 24.09 2.70
N LYS A 23 -4.94 24.96 2.73
CA LYS A 23 -6.36 24.55 2.78
C LYS A 23 -6.80 23.81 1.52
N ASN A 24 -6.36 24.22 0.36
CA ASN A 24 -6.67 23.52 -0.89
C ASN A 24 -6.03 22.12 -0.92
N ASP A 25 -4.84 21.99 -0.35
CA ASP A 25 -4.15 20.70 -0.24
C ASP A 25 -4.81 19.77 0.79
N GLU A 26 -5.27 20.31 1.95
CA GLU A 26 -6.10 19.58 2.90
C GLU A 26 -7.40 19.07 2.26
N LEU A 27 -8.11 19.92 1.51
CA LEU A 27 -9.33 19.55 0.79
C LEU A 27 -9.09 18.43 -0.22
N LYS A 28 -7.99 18.46 -0.97
CA LYS A 28 -7.62 17.39 -1.91
C LYS A 28 -7.39 16.06 -1.21
N ASN A 29 -6.74 16.07 -0.04
CA ASN A 29 -6.51 14.87 0.75
C ASN A 29 -7.80 14.32 1.33
N TYR A 30 -8.65 15.19 1.87
CA TYR A 30 -9.97 14.82 2.36
C TYR A 30 -10.84 14.19 1.27
N LYS A 31 -10.79 14.75 0.06
CA LYS A 31 -11.49 14.22 -1.10
C LYS A 31 -11.00 12.82 -1.49
N LYS A 32 -9.69 12.58 -1.49
CA LYS A 32 -9.13 11.24 -1.75
C LYS A 32 -9.59 10.20 -0.72
N GLY A 33 -9.58 10.54 0.56
CA GLY A 33 -10.08 9.66 1.62
C GLY A 33 -11.57 9.37 1.49
N TYR A 34 -12.37 10.38 1.11
CA TYR A 34 -13.79 10.22 0.86
C TYR A 34 -14.07 9.33 -0.36
N GLU A 35 -13.35 9.54 -1.46
CA GLU A 35 -13.45 8.71 -2.67
C GLU A 35 -13.09 7.26 -2.37
N TYR A 36 -12.00 7.03 -1.61
CA TYR A 36 -11.65 5.69 -1.17
C TYR A 36 -12.76 5.05 -0.35
N SER A 37 -13.30 5.74 0.67
CA SER A 37 -14.39 5.21 1.50
C SER A 37 -15.62 4.83 0.68
N ARG A 38 -15.95 5.61 -0.34
CA ARG A 38 -17.07 5.35 -1.24
C ARG A 38 -16.90 4.12 -2.11
N TYR A 39 -15.67 3.86 -2.55
CA TYR A 39 -15.35 2.74 -3.46
C TYR A 39 -14.71 1.54 -2.76
N LYS A 40 -14.56 1.61 -1.43
CA LYS A 40 -13.85 0.59 -0.65
C LYS A 40 -14.30 -0.84 -0.97
N ALA A 41 -15.60 -1.10 -0.98
CA ALA A 41 -16.13 -2.45 -1.24
C ALA A 41 -15.78 -2.97 -2.64
N LEU A 42 -15.75 -2.08 -3.65
CA LEU A 42 -15.34 -2.43 -5.01
C LEU A 42 -13.85 -2.74 -5.06
N LEU A 43 -13.03 -1.92 -4.41
CA LEU A 43 -11.58 -2.09 -4.38
C LEU A 43 -11.17 -3.36 -3.63
N ASP A 44 -11.81 -3.64 -2.50
CA ASP A 44 -11.63 -4.89 -1.77
C ASP A 44 -11.99 -6.11 -2.65
N GLY A 45 -13.10 -6.06 -3.39
CA GLY A 45 -13.49 -7.10 -4.32
C GLY A 45 -12.49 -7.32 -5.46
N ILE A 46 -11.87 -6.26 -5.99
CA ILE A 46 -10.80 -6.38 -6.99
C ILE A 46 -9.57 -7.07 -6.37
N ILE A 47 -9.16 -6.67 -5.18
CA ILE A 47 -8.01 -7.25 -4.47
C ILE A 47 -8.25 -8.74 -4.15
N GLU A 48 -9.45 -9.10 -3.71
CA GLU A 48 -9.83 -10.49 -3.46
C GLU A 48 -9.80 -11.33 -4.75
N THR A 49 -10.25 -10.74 -5.87
CA THR A 49 -10.21 -11.40 -7.18
C THR A 49 -8.77 -11.65 -7.65
N ILE A 50 -7.86 -10.70 -7.43
CA ILE A 50 -6.43 -10.90 -7.71
C ILE A 50 -5.89 -12.07 -6.88
N GLY A 51 -6.17 -12.12 -5.58
CA GLY A 51 -5.75 -13.22 -4.71
C GLY A 51 -6.32 -14.58 -5.13
N PHE A 52 -7.56 -14.61 -5.62
CA PHE A 52 -8.16 -15.83 -6.19
C PHE A 52 -7.42 -16.29 -7.44
N ILE A 53 -7.08 -15.37 -8.34
CA ILE A 53 -6.33 -15.66 -9.57
C ILE A 53 -4.94 -16.22 -9.22
N GLU A 54 -4.22 -15.61 -8.28
CA GLU A 54 -2.90 -16.07 -7.83
C GLU A 54 -2.94 -17.48 -7.23
N ASN A 55 -3.96 -17.76 -6.42
CA ASN A 55 -4.17 -19.10 -5.87
C ASN A 55 -4.55 -20.12 -6.95
N ALA A 56 -5.37 -19.75 -7.92
CA ALA A 56 -5.71 -20.63 -9.05
C ALA A 56 -4.49 -20.90 -9.94
N GLU A 57 -3.69 -19.87 -10.24
CA GLU A 57 -2.47 -19.97 -11.02
C GLU A 57 -1.45 -20.94 -10.40
N SER A 58 -1.32 -20.92 -9.06
CA SER A 58 -0.42 -21.84 -8.33
C SER A 58 -0.82 -23.31 -8.42
N LYS A 59 -2.07 -23.61 -8.78
CA LYS A 59 -2.62 -24.98 -8.86
C LYS A 59 -2.67 -25.52 -10.31
N ILE A 60 -2.39 -24.68 -11.30
CA ILE A 60 -2.39 -25.09 -12.70
C ILE A 60 -1.12 -25.86 -13.02
N ASN A 61 -1.27 -26.95 -13.78
CA ASN A 61 -0.15 -27.74 -14.28
C ASN A 61 0.78 -26.87 -15.15
N SER A 62 2.08 -27.07 -15.03
CA SER A 62 3.12 -26.28 -15.70
C SER A 62 3.02 -26.30 -17.25
N THR A 63 2.26 -27.22 -17.82
CA THR A 63 2.09 -27.39 -19.26
C THR A 63 0.97 -26.55 -19.88
N ASP A 64 0.10 -25.92 -19.08
CA ASP A 64 -1.01 -25.10 -19.60
C ASP A 64 -0.61 -23.61 -19.69
N GLU A 65 0.27 -23.31 -20.64
CA GLU A 65 0.77 -21.95 -20.90
C GLU A 65 -0.34 -20.96 -21.31
N ILE A 66 -1.37 -21.44 -22.02
CA ILE A 66 -2.48 -20.60 -22.49
C ILE A 66 -3.30 -20.10 -21.30
N THR A 67 -3.72 -21.00 -20.42
CA THR A 67 -4.50 -20.65 -19.23
C THR A 67 -3.70 -19.74 -18.30
N LYS A 68 -2.41 -19.99 -18.10
CA LYS A 68 -1.53 -19.10 -17.32
C LYS A 68 -1.45 -17.71 -17.92
N SER A 69 -1.30 -17.59 -19.23
CA SER A 69 -1.26 -16.31 -19.93
C SER A 69 -2.55 -15.49 -19.73
N TYR A 70 -3.73 -16.16 -19.76
CA TYR A 70 -5.00 -15.50 -19.48
C TYR A 70 -5.10 -15.01 -18.03
N PHE A 71 -4.68 -15.81 -17.06
CA PHE A 71 -4.68 -15.38 -15.65
C PHE A 71 -3.74 -14.21 -15.43
N GLN A 72 -2.51 -14.27 -15.95
CA GLN A 72 -1.57 -13.17 -15.84
C GLN A 72 -2.13 -11.88 -16.47
N SER A 73 -2.66 -11.97 -17.69
CA SER A 73 -3.25 -10.81 -18.39
C SER A 73 -4.45 -10.23 -17.63
N THR A 74 -5.27 -11.07 -17.00
CA THR A 74 -6.42 -10.62 -16.20
C THR A 74 -5.94 -9.93 -14.93
N LYS A 75 -4.97 -10.51 -14.23
CA LYS A 75 -4.33 -9.92 -13.04
C LYS A 75 -3.73 -8.55 -13.36
N ASP A 76 -2.98 -8.44 -14.44
CA ASP A 76 -2.35 -7.18 -14.86
C ASP A 76 -3.40 -6.08 -15.11
N LYS A 77 -4.53 -6.41 -15.74
CA LYS A 77 -5.63 -5.45 -15.94
C LYS A 77 -6.24 -4.98 -14.62
N LEU A 78 -6.44 -5.88 -13.66
CA LEU A 78 -6.96 -5.51 -12.34
C LEU A 78 -5.97 -4.63 -11.57
N LEU A 79 -4.68 -4.92 -11.64
CA LEU A 79 -3.63 -4.08 -11.05
C LEU A 79 -3.57 -2.67 -11.66
N ILE A 80 -3.79 -2.57 -12.99
CA ILE A 80 -3.89 -1.26 -13.66
C ILE A 80 -5.09 -0.46 -13.13
N ILE A 81 -6.24 -1.10 -12.90
CA ILE A 81 -7.42 -0.43 -12.33
C ILE A 81 -7.12 0.08 -10.92
N LEU A 82 -6.47 -0.72 -10.08
CA LEU A 82 -6.05 -0.30 -8.74
C LEU A 82 -5.08 0.89 -8.79
N ASN A 83 -4.05 0.82 -9.65
CA ASN A 83 -3.08 1.90 -9.82
C ASN A 83 -3.74 3.21 -10.28
N ASN A 84 -4.66 3.15 -11.24
CA ASN A 84 -5.41 4.31 -11.70
C ASN A 84 -6.28 4.93 -10.60
N SER A 85 -6.66 4.12 -9.61
CA SER A 85 -7.37 4.56 -8.40
C SER A 85 -6.43 5.07 -7.29
N GLY A 86 -5.11 5.12 -7.54
CA GLY A 86 -4.09 5.57 -6.60
C GLY A 86 -3.67 4.52 -5.57
N ILE A 87 -4.06 3.26 -5.79
CA ILE A 87 -3.71 2.14 -4.91
C ILE A 87 -2.47 1.45 -5.46
N GLU A 88 -1.47 1.34 -4.61
CA GLU A 88 -0.18 0.72 -4.94
C GLU A 88 -0.04 -0.62 -4.23
N THR A 89 0.52 -1.60 -4.92
CA THR A 89 1.00 -2.84 -4.30
C THR A 89 2.33 -2.57 -3.61
N PHE A 90 2.52 -3.14 -2.42
CA PHE A 90 3.81 -3.09 -1.74
C PHE A 90 4.22 -4.45 -1.20
N THR A 91 5.53 -4.63 -1.12
CA THR A 91 6.17 -5.85 -0.61
C THR A 91 7.09 -5.45 0.54
N PRO A 92 6.87 -5.91 1.77
CA PRO A 92 7.78 -5.65 2.89
C PRO A 92 9.19 -6.20 2.62
N ALA A 93 10.20 -5.50 3.14
CA ALA A 93 11.57 -5.99 3.08
C ALA A 93 11.77 -7.21 3.99
N LEU A 94 12.62 -8.15 3.56
CA LEU A 94 12.98 -9.31 4.38
C LEU A 94 13.98 -8.93 5.48
N ASN A 95 14.05 -9.74 6.52
CA ASN A 95 14.95 -9.58 7.67
C ASN A 95 14.77 -8.27 8.45
N ILE A 96 13.64 -7.61 8.33
CA ILE A 96 13.23 -6.50 9.20
C ILE A 96 12.18 -6.99 10.19
N GLN A 97 12.00 -6.25 11.29
CA GLN A 97 10.95 -6.56 12.25
C GLN A 97 9.56 -6.35 11.64
N SER A 98 8.69 -7.35 11.80
CA SER A 98 7.30 -7.25 11.38
C SER A 98 6.55 -6.32 12.35
N LEU A 99 6.16 -5.16 11.86
CA LEU A 99 5.41 -4.18 12.65
C LEU A 99 4.04 -3.93 12.00
N ASP A 100 3.02 -3.95 12.82
CA ASP A 100 1.63 -3.77 12.40
C ASP A 100 1.40 -2.42 11.69
N HIS A 101 2.05 -1.36 12.21
CA HIS A 101 1.99 -0.02 11.63
C HIS A 101 2.70 0.13 10.28
N GLN A 102 3.47 -0.89 9.85
CA GLN A 102 4.11 -0.94 8.53
C GLN A 102 3.29 -1.75 7.52
N GLY A 103 2.04 -2.04 7.83
CA GLY A 103 1.13 -2.75 6.93
C GLY A 103 1.42 -4.23 6.80
N CYS A 104 2.02 -4.87 7.82
CA CYS A 104 2.27 -6.29 7.86
C CYS A 104 1.26 -7.01 8.77
N GLU A 105 0.88 -8.21 8.36
CA GLU A 105 0.14 -9.18 9.15
C GLU A 105 0.93 -10.48 9.18
N VAL A 106 1.11 -11.06 10.38
CA VAL A 106 1.93 -12.27 10.55
C VAL A 106 1.07 -13.51 10.31
N ASP A 107 1.56 -14.42 9.46
CA ASP A 107 0.98 -15.75 9.27
C ASP A 107 1.13 -16.57 10.57
N ILE A 108 0.16 -17.42 10.85
CA ILE A 108 0.21 -18.39 11.97
C ILE A 108 1.33 -19.41 11.82
N ASN A 109 1.78 -19.67 10.58
CA ASN A 109 2.89 -20.58 10.31
C ASN A 109 4.19 -19.79 10.31
N THR A 110 5.02 -20.02 11.32
CA THR A 110 6.33 -19.39 11.47
C THR A 110 7.44 -20.27 10.87
N GLU A 111 8.61 -19.69 10.64
CA GLU A 111 9.81 -20.41 10.21
C GLU A 111 10.75 -20.62 11.40
N PRO A 112 11.03 -21.86 11.79
CA PRO A 112 11.88 -22.13 12.96
C PRO A 112 13.33 -21.67 12.71
N THR A 113 13.96 -21.11 13.74
CA THR A 113 15.36 -20.70 13.68
C THR A 113 16.08 -20.88 15.03
N ASN A 114 17.32 -21.34 14.98
CA ASN A 114 18.21 -21.42 16.17
C ASN A 114 18.92 -20.06 16.42
N ASN A 115 18.76 -19.08 15.55
CA ASN A 115 19.36 -17.76 15.69
C ASN A 115 18.41 -16.80 16.41
N LYS A 116 18.67 -16.54 17.69
CA LYS A 116 17.89 -15.63 18.54
C LYS A 116 17.74 -14.22 17.94
N ASN A 117 18.74 -13.75 17.20
CA ASN A 117 18.70 -12.40 16.59
C ASN A 117 17.74 -12.32 15.40
N LYS A 118 17.28 -13.44 14.86
CA LYS A 118 16.29 -13.48 13.78
C LYS A 118 14.85 -13.56 14.28
N ASN A 119 14.64 -13.79 15.58
CA ASN A 119 13.30 -13.93 16.12
C ASN A 119 12.41 -12.73 15.77
N ASN A 120 11.20 -12.99 15.27
CA ASN A 120 10.22 -12.01 14.78
C ASN A 120 10.66 -11.18 13.55
N LEU A 121 11.78 -11.51 12.89
CA LEU A 121 12.12 -10.90 11.62
C LEU A 121 11.35 -11.57 10.48
N ILE A 122 10.99 -10.78 9.45
CA ILE A 122 10.28 -11.29 8.26
C ILE A 122 11.20 -12.27 7.52
N HIS A 123 10.74 -13.54 7.45
CA HIS A 123 11.39 -14.60 6.68
C HIS A 123 10.96 -14.53 5.20
N SER A 124 9.66 -14.48 4.93
CA SER A 124 9.11 -14.48 3.58
C SER A 124 7.79 -13.75 3.51
N VAL A 125 7.45 -13.27 2.32
CA VAL A 125 6.16 -12.64 2.02
C VAL A 125 5.25 -13.68 1.40
N VAL A 126 4.09 -13.91 2.01
CA VAL A 126 3.07 -14.85 1.52
C VAL A 126 2.16 -14.18 0.51
N THR A 127 1.69 -12.96 0.83
CA THR A 127 0.91 -12.12 -0.08
C THR A 127 1.35 -10.66 0.03
N ASN A 128 1.37 -9.98 -1.10
CA ASN A 128 1.62 -8.54 -1.13
C ASN A 128 0.50 -7.77 -0.46
N GLY A 129 0.83 -6.60 0.07
CA GLY A 129 -0.14 -5.66 0.59
C GLY A 129 -0.56 -4.61 -0.44
N TYR A 130 -1.62 -3.87 -0.11
CA TYR A 130 -2.14 -2.78 -0.93
C TYR A 130 -2.30 -1.54 -0.07
N LYS A 131 -1.84 -0.39 -0.57
CA LYS A 131 -1.84 0.87 0.16
C LYS A 131 -2.28 2.04 -0.72
N LEU A 132 -2.88 3.04 -0.09
CA LEU A 132 -3.14 4.34 -0.67
C LEU A 132 -2.26 5.37 0.03
N ASN A 133 -1.39 6.02 -0.71
CA ASN A 133 -0.55 7.10 -0.19
C ASN A 133 -1.34 8.41 -0.20
N LEU A 134 -1.50 9.01 0.96
CA LEU A 134 -2.01 10.36 1.13
C LEU A 134 -0.84 11.36 1.20
N LYS A 135 -1.14 12.65 1.28
CA LYS A 135 -0.12 13.67 1.55
C LYS A 135 0.42 13.53 2.98
N ASP A 136 1.54 14.20 3.25
CA ASP A 136 2.20 14.25 4.55
C ASP A 136 2.68 12.87 5.07
N ASN A 137 2.97 11.95 4.13
CA ASN A 137 3.40 10.57 4.42
C ASN A 137 2.35 9.72 5.15
N GLU A 138 1.10 10.15 5.18
CA GLU A 138 0.01 9.32 5.68
C GLU A 138 -0.30 8.21 4.69
N ILE A 139 -0.38 6.96 5.19
CA ILE A 139 -0.63 5.76 4.39
C ILE A 139 -1.88 5.07 4.93
N ILE A 140 -2.82 4.79 4.05
CA ILE A 140 -3.95 3.90 4.34
C ILE A 140 -3.60 2.51 3.81
N TYR A 141 -3.42 1.54 4.70
CA TYR A 141 -3.28 0.13 4.31
C TYR A 141 -4.66 -0.47 4.06
N ILE A 142 -4.97 -0.70 2.78
CA ILE A 142 -6.25 -1.28 2.33
C ILE A 142 -6.26 -2.77 2.66
N LYS A 143 -5.14 -3.44 2.37
CA LYS A 143 -4.87 -4.81 2.76
C LYS A 143 -3.42 -4.90 3.22
N LYS A 144 -3.21 -5.47 4.39
CA LYS A 144 -1.87 -5.72 4.90
C LYS A 144 -1.20 -6.85 4.12
N SER A 145 0.12 -6.77 4.00
CA SER A 145 0.92 -7.88 3.47
C SER A 145 0.98 -9.01 4.50
N LEU A 146 0.64 -10.22 4.09
CA LEU A 146 0.79 -11.40 4.93
C LEU A 146 2.23 -11.91 4.84
N VAL A 147 2.91 -12.00 5.98
CA VAL A 147 4.31 -12.37 6.06
C VAL A 147 4.53 -13.53 7.04
N LYS A 148 5.47 -14.41 6.73
CA LYS A 148 6.01 -15.38 7.71
C LYS A 148 7.19 -14.75 8.43
N VAL A 149 7.27 -14.96 9.73
CA VAL A 149 8.40 -14.53 10.56
C VAL A 149 9.20 -15.72 11.07
N TYR A 150 10.44 -15.47 11.42
CA TYR A 150 11.22 -16.46 12.15
C TYR A 150 10.73 -16.60 13.59
N GLU A 151 10.68 -17.83 14.08
CA GLU A 151 10.40 -18.16 15.47
C GLU A 151 11.63 -18.86 16.08
N HIS A 152 12.17 -18.28 17.16
CA HIS A 152 13.31 -18.88 17.83
C HIS A 152 12.86 -20.12 18.63
N ILE A 153 13.41 -21.28 18.26
CA ILE A 153 13.23 -22.53 19.01
C ILE A 153 14.43 -22.72 19.94
N ASN A 154 14.13 -22.82 21.24
CA ASN A 154 15.14 -23.26 22.22
C ASN A 154 15.26 -24.78 22.10
N GLU A 155 16.41 -25.26 21.70
CA GLU A 155 16.79 -26.67 21.89
C GLU A 155 17.07 -26.98 23.35
#